data_a515daad0563ff2ad1ef5c4c827d7372
#
_entry.id   a515daad0563ff2ad1ef5c4c827d7372
#
_cell.length_a   1.000
_cell.length_b   1.000
_cell.length_c   1.000
_cell.angle_alpha   90.00
_cell.angle_beta   90.00
_cell.angle_gamma   90.00
#
_symmetry.space_group_name_H-M   'P 1'
#
loop_
_entity.id
_entity.type
_entity.pdbx_description
1 polymer ?
#
loop_
_entity_poly.entity_id
_entity_poly.type
_entity_poly.pdbx_seq_one_letter_code
_entity_poly.pdbx_strand_id
1 'polypeptide(L)'
;MTKVQFYLRFSTSYGERLSICGNYSKLGNDNTAQALPMQYLNNDFWTVSVEIDDSDTELRYFYLLHTASGEQVIEWGDDRMLQLSEIKADDYTVYDTWNHAGEYENAFFTQPFQQVLLKRSETVKLKTYRNATHVFRVKAPLLKPDEVLCISGSNNTFGSWESKKAVVLQQDGNWWTLKVNLSKDNIPFAYKYAILNTTTKEVVQYESGNNRMMYEAAAKKKITVVHDGFAQLPNATWHGAG
;
A
#
# COMPACT_ATOMS: atom_id res chain seq x y z
N MET A 1 -0.25 8.87 22.43
CA MET A 1 -1.38 8.06 21.93
C MET A 1 -1.58 8.43 20.47
N THR A 2 -1.51 7.46 19.58
CA THR A 2 -1.63 7.63 18.13
C THR A 2 -2.85 6.85 17.66
N LYS A 3 -3.73 7.49 16.89
CA LYS A 3 -4.89 6.85 16.30
C LYS A 3 -4.52 6.31 14.92
N VAL A 4 -4.85 5.03 14.66
CA VAL A 4 -4.67 4.40 13.35
C VAL A 4 -6.03 3.97 12.83
N GLN A 5 -6.46 4.53 11.70
CA GLN A 5 -7.69 4.18 11.01
C GLN A 5 -7.34 3.33 9.80
N PHE A 6 -7.80 2.08 9.77
CA PHE A 6 -7.62 1.15 8.67
C PHE A 6 -8.83 1.13 7.76
N TYR A 7 -8.59 1.13 6.46
CA TYR A 7 -9.55 0.86 5.39
C TYR A 7 -9.00 -0.29 4.55
N LEU A 8 -9.70 -1.42 4.54
CA LEU A 8 -9.35 -2.55 3.70
C LEU A 8 -10.28 -2.61 2.50
N ARG A 9 -9.72 -2.55 1.30
CA ARG A 9 -10.48 -2.78 0.06
C ARG A 9 -10.64 -4.28 -0.14
N PHE A 10 -11.85 -4.76 0.07
CA PHE A 10 -12.25 -6.14 -0.15
C PHE A 10 -13.78 -6.24 -0.23
N SER A 11 -14.29 -6.88 -1.28
CA SER A 11 -15.71 -7.17 -1.42
C SER A 11 -16.03 -8.52 -0.80
N THR A 12 -16.98 -8.55 0.12
CA THR A 12 -17.42 -9.77 0.82
C THR A 12 -18.80 -10.20 0.35
N SER A 13 -19.03 -11.52 0.40
CA SER A 13 -20.35 -12.12 0.21
C SER A 13 -21.17 -12.07 1.49
N TYR A 14 -22.47 -12.29 1.37
CA TYR A 14 -23.37 -12.32 2.54
C TYR A 14 -22.93 -13.39 3.55
N GLY A 15 -22.83 -13.00 4.82
CA GLY A 15 -22.40 -13.86 5.92
C GLY A 15 -20.88 -13.88 6.17
N GLU A 16 -20.09 -13.27 5.30
CA GLU A 16 -18.64 -13.11 5.51
C GLU A 16 -18.34 -11.90 6.36
N ARG A 17 -17.21 -11.94 7.07
CA ARG A 17 -16.73 -10.87 7.96
C ARG A 17 -15.23 -10.75 7.85
N LEU A 18 -14.70 -9.56 8.11
CA LEU A 18 -13.27 -9.30 8.15
C LEU A 18 -12.82 -8.93 9.56
N SER A 19 -11.59 -9.29 9.88
CA SER A 19 -10.89 -8.90 11.10
C SER A 19 -9.46 -8.51 10.77
N ILE A 20 -8.84 -7.71 11.64
CA ILE A 20 -7.41 -7.38 11.60
C ILE A 20 -6.73 -7.99 12.83
N CYS A 21 -5.57 -8.60 12.62
CA CYS A 21 -4.73 -9.18 13.67
C CYS A 21 -3.33 -8.61 13.58
N GLY A 22 -2.61 -8.54 14.69
CA GLY A 22 -1.25 -8.03 14.68
C GLY A 22 -0.56 -8.11 16.03
N ASN A 23 0.67 -7.65 16.08
CA ASN A 23 1.56 -7.73 17.23
C ASN A 23 1.18 -6.83 18.43
N TYR A 24 0.17 -5.96 18.27
CA TYR A 24 -0.30 -5.07 19.33
C TYR A 24 -1.49 -5.68 20.09
N SER A 25 -1.59 -5.40 21.40
CA SER A 25 -2.61 -6.02 22.25
C SER A 25 -4.04 -5.82 21.77
N LYS A 26 -4.37 -4.62 21.30
CA LYS A 26 -5.70 -4.31 20.74
C LYS A 26 -5.96 -4.98 19.38
N LEU A 27 -4.93 -5.57 18.75
CA LEU A 27 -5.02 -6.36 17.52
C LEU A 27 -4.88 -7.88 17.78
N GLY A 28 -4.90 -8.30 19.05
CA GLY A 28 -4.89 -9.70 19.45
C GLY A 28 -3.52 -10.32 19.72
N ASN A 29 -2.41 -9.56 19.72
CA ASN A 29 -1.04 -10.09 19.96
C ASN A 29 -0.71 -11.30 19.08
N ASP A 30 -0.93 -11.17 17.78
CA ASP A 30 -0.74 -12.21 16.75
C ASP A 30 -1.62 -13.47 16.96
N ASN A 31 -2.58 -13.43 17.88
CA ASN A 31 -3.55 -14.51 18.11
C ASN A 31 -4.82 -14.26 17.29
N THR A 32 -5.02 -15.03 16.23
CA THR A 32 -6.17 -14.90 15.32
C THR A 32 -7.53 -15.07 16.01
N ALA A 33 -7.59 -15.81 17.13
CA ALA A 33 -8.82 -15.95 17.93
C ALA A 33 -9.19 -14.65 18.65
N GLN A 34 -8.26 -13.71 18.80
CA GLN A 34 -8.44 -12.41 19.44
C GLN A 34 -8.35 -11.25 18.44
N ALA A 35 -8.37 -11.56 17.14
CA ALA A 35 -8.35 -10.55 16.08
C ALA A 35 -9.50 -9.54 16.22
N LEU A 36 -9.20 -8.27 15.99
CA LEU A 36 -10.16 -7.19 16.11
C LEU A 36 -11.12 -7.19 14.91
N PRO A 37 -12.46 -7.33 15.13
CA PRO A 37 -13.42 -7.29 14.04
C PRO A 37 -13.44 -5.93 13.34
N MET A 38 -13.53 -5.96 12.01
CA MET A 38 -13.74 -4.77 11.19
C MET A 38 -15.23 -4.50 10.99
N GLN A 39 -15.57 -3.26 10.65
CA GLN A 39 -16.90 -2.81 10.32
C GLN A 39 -17.05 -2.70 8.81
N TYR A 40 -18.14 -3.22 8.27
CA TYR A 40 -18.52 -3.02 6.88
C TYR A 40 -18.84 -1.53 6.65
N LEU A 41 -18.18 -0.93 5.67
CA LEU A 41 -18.40 0.45 5.30
C LEU A 41 -19.28 0.57 4.03
N ASN A 42 -18.91 -0.18 2.99
CA ASN A 42 -19.63 -0.26 1.72
C ASN A 42 -19.15 -1.50 0.93
N ASN A 43 -19.60 -1.67 -0.31
CA ASN A 43 -19.25 -2.83 -1.15
C ASN A 43 -17.75 -2.99 -1.42
N ASP A 44 -16.97 -1.91 -1.28
CA ASP A 44 -15.54 -1.92 -1.59
C ASP A 44 -14.66 -1.89 -0.35
N PHE A 45 -15.19 -1.44 0.81
CA PHE A 45 -14.37 -1.18 1.98
C PHE A 45 -14.93 -1.70 3.29
N TRP A 46 -14.02 -2.22 4.09
CA TRP A 46 -14.16 -2.45 5.52
C TRP A 46 -13.24 -1.53 6.31
N THR A 47 -13.60 -1.21 7.54
CA THR A 47 -12.84 -0.22 8.33
C THR A 47 -12.76 -0.58 9.80
N VAL A 48 -11.73 -0.14 10.48
CA VAL A 48 -11.57 -0.23 11.92
C VAL A 48 -10.58 0.83 12.42
N SER A 49 -10.78 1.32 13.63
CA SER A 49 -9.91 2.30 14.28
C SER A 49 -9.26 1.68 15.52
N VAL A 50 -7.97 1.92 15.70
CA VAL A 50 -7.18 1.47 16.86
C VAL A 50 -6.40 2.63 17.43
N GLU A 51 -6.39 2.78 18.73
CA GLU A 51 -5.52 3.71 19.45
C GLU A 51 -4.28 2.97 19.95
N ILE A 52 -3.11 3.46 19.58
CA ILE A 52 -1.80 2.93 19.95
C ILE A 52 -1.21 3.85 21.02
N ASP A 53 -0.89 3.30 22.17
CA ASP A 53 -0.39 4.07 23.31
C ASP A 53 1.09 4.39 23.20
N ASP A 54 1.86 3.56 22.49
CA ASP A 54 3.28 3.73 22.26
C ASP A 54 3.57 4.15 20.81
N SER A 55 4.09 5.36 20.63
CA SER A 55 4.44 5.90 19.31
C SER A 55 5.72 5.31 18.70
N ASP A 56 6.51 4.59 19.49
CA ASP A 56 7.73 3.94 19.01
C ASP A 56 7.49 2.50 18.54
N THR A 57 6.22 2.09 18.51
CA THR A 57 5.83 0.75 18.11
C THR A 57 5.94 0.55 16.60
N GLU A 58 6.64 -0.51 16.22
CA GLU A 58 6.52 -1.14 14.91
C GLU A 58 5.23 -1.98 14.91
N LEU A 59 4.21 -1.50 14.23
CA LEU A 59 2.93 -2.17 14.14
C LEU A 59 2.93 -3.12 12.94
N ARG A 60 3.02 -4.43 13.18
CA ARG A 60 2.83 -5.50 12.19
C ARG A 60 1.41 -6.00 12.28
N TYR A 61 0.77 -6.23 11.14
CA TYR A 61 -0.61 -6.66 11.08
C TYR A 61 -0.93 -7.42 9.79
N PHE A 62 -2.03 -8.14 9.79
CA PHE A 62 -2.59 -8.86 8.64
C PHE A 62 -4.10 -8.96 8.79
N TYR A 63 -4.78 -9.33 7.71
CA TYR A 63 -6.22 -9.45 7.68
C TYR A 63 -6.69 -10.89 7.63
N LEU A 64 -7.90 -11.11 8.13
CA LEU A 64 -8.58 -12.40 8.24
C LEU A 64 -9.97 -12.29 7.63
N LEU A 65 -10.29 -13.19 6.70
CA LEU A 65 -11.64 -13.40 6.20
C LEU A 65 -12.27 -14.55 6.98
N HIS A 66 -13.43 -14.31 7.56
CA HIS A 66 -14.29 -15.34 8.14
C HIS A 66 -15.40 -15.64 7.15
N THR A 67 -15.38 -16.82 6.56
CA THR A 67 -16.37 -17.25 5.58
C THR A 67 -17.72 -17.54 6.23
N ALA A 68 -18.78 -17.58 5.42
CA ALA A 68 -20.13 -17.95 5.88
C ALA A 68 -20.19 -19.41 6.38
N SER A 69 -19.28 -20.30 5.96
CA SER A 69 -19.13 -21.67 6.45
C SER A 69 -18.40 -21.78 7.80
N GLY A 70 -17.85 -20.68 8.31
CA GLY A 70 -17.08 -20.65 9.58
C GLY A 70 -15.59 -20.89 9.41
N GLU A 71 -15.09 -20.99 8.20
CA GLU A 71 -13.67 -21.09 7.90
C GLU A 71 -12.96 -19.74 8.07
N GLN A 72 -11.70 -19.76 8.50
CA GLN A 72 -10.82 -18.60 8.52
C GLN A 72 -9.80 -18.66 7.40
N VAL A 73 -9.72 -17.60 6.60
CA VAL A 73 -8.71 -17.43 5.57
C VAL A 73 -7.83 -16.23 5.95
N ILE A 74 -6.53 -16.47 6.08
CA ILE A 74 -5.54 -15.43 6.34
C ILE A 74 -5.10 -14.86 4.99
N GLU A 75 -4.98 -13.52 4.89
CA GLU A 75 -4.39 -12.92 3.70
C GLU A 75 -2.95 -13.42 3.49
N TRP A 76 -2.50 -13.44 2.25
CA TRP A 76 -1.17 -13.92 1.93
C TRP A 76 -0.10 -12.87 2.27
N GLY A 77 1.04 -13.31 2.85
CA GLY A 77 2.17 -12.45 3.23
C GLY A 77 2.08 -11.97 4.69
N ASP A 78 3.21 -11.57 5.21
CA ASP A 78 3.43 -11.13 6.60
C ASP A 78 4.17 -9.78 6.67
N ASP A 79 4.18 -9.03 5.58
CA ASP A 79 5.02 -7.86 5.38
C ASP A 79 4.30 -6.51 5.54
N ARG A 80 3.05 -6.51 6.06
CA ARG A 80 2.38 -5.26 6.41
C ARG A 80 2.92 -4.72 7.72
N MET A 81 3.53 -3.55 7.63
CA MET A 81 4.18 -2.92 8.76
C MET A 81 4.02 -1.41 8.69
N LEU A 82 3.69 -0.79 9.81
CA LEU A 82 3.72 0.65 10.02
C LEU A 82 4.75 0.98 11.08
N GLN A 83 5.74 1.80 10.71
CA GLN A 83 6.71 2.35 11.66
C GLN A 83 6.19 3.70 12.16
N LEU A 84 5.51 3.71 13.30
CA LEU A 84 4.87 4.92 13.83
C LEU A 84 5.88 5.97 14.32
N SER A 85 7.10 5.57 14.67
CA SER A 85 8.17 6.50 15.09
C SER A 85 8.81 7.26 13.94
N GLU A 86 8.67 6.77 12.70
CA GLU A 86 9.37 7.34 11.55
C GLU A 86 8.85 8.72 11.14
N ILE A 87 7.55 8.92 11.28
CA ILE A 87 6.89 10.22 11.03
C ILE A 87 6.00 10.53 12.22
N LYS A 88 6.37 11.54 13.00
CA LYS A 88 5.57 11.95 14.17
C LYS A 88 4.21 12.49 13.74
N ALA A 89 3.17 11.71 13.93
CA ALA A 89 1.79 12.07 13.67
C ALA A 89 0.89 11.61 14.83
N ASP A 90 -0.21 12.31 15.03
CA ASP A 90 -1.22 11.93 16.02
C ASP A 90 -2.23 10.94 15.39
N ASP A 91 -2.44 11.05 14.07
CA ASP A 91 -3.38 10.24 13.29
C ASP A 91 -2.71 9.59 12.08
N TYR A 92 -3.00 8.31 11.89
CA TYR A 92 -2.68 7.58 10.66
C TYR A 92 -3.96 7.11 9.99
N THR A 93 -4.07 7.29 8.68
CA THR A 93 -5.08 6.66 7.85
C THR A 93 -4.40 5.71 6.89
N VAL A 94 -4.78 4.43 6.93
CA VAL A 94 -4.16 3.35 6.15
C VAL A 94 -5.18 2.81 5.17
N TYR A 95 -4.86 2.82 3.90
CA TYR A 95 -5.63 2.21 2.82
C TYR A 95 -4.90 0.97 2.32
N ASP A 96 -5.47 -0.18 2.57
CA ASP A 96 -4.96 -1.48 2.18
C ASP A 96 -5.86 -2.14 1.14
N THR A 97 -5.28 -3.02 0.33
CA THR A 97 -5.99 -3.94 -0.53
C THR A 97 -5.66 -5.36 -0.08
N TRP A 98 -6.68 -6.25 -0.01
CA TRP A 98 -6.49 -7.66 0.34
C TRP A 98 -5.45 -8.33 -0.56
N ASN A 99 -4.54 -9.10 0.02
CA ASN A 99 -3.50 -9.80 -0.69
C ASN A 99 -3.86 -11.28 -0.89
N HIS A 100 -4.12 -11.69 -2.12
CA HIS A 100 -4.53 -13.05 -2.45
C HIS A 100 -3.34 -14.01 -2.58
N ALA A 101 -3.47 -15.23 -2.02
CA ALA A 101 -2.42 -16.26 -2.06
C ALA A 101 -2.07 -16.73 -3.48
N GLY A 102 -3.03 -16.69 -4.39
CA GLY A 102 -2.87 -17.13 -5.79
C GLY A 102 -2.31 -16.08 -6.74
N GLU A 103 -1.90 -14.93 -6.22
CA GLU A 103 -1.40 -13.85 -7.05
C GLU A 103 -0.02 -14.16 -7.61
N TYR A 104 0.08 -14.05 -8.92
CA TYR A 104 1.31 -14.30 -9.66
C TYR A 104 2.48 -13.45 -9.14
N GLU A 105 2.22 -12.20 -8.78
CA GLU A 105 3.21 -11.28 -8.26
C GLU A 105 3.79 -11.72 -6.92
N ASN A 106 3.02 -12.40 -6.09
CA ASN A 106 3.47 -12.84 -4.77
C ASN A 106 4.62 -13.85 -4.83
N ALA A 107 4.73 -14.64 -5.92
CA ALA A 107 5.83 -15.58 -6.12
C ALA A 107 7.18 -14.88 -6.25
N PHE A 108 7.21 -13.64 -6.77
CA PHE A 108 8.44 -12.87 -6.99
C PHE A 108 8.91 -12.11 -5.74
N PHE A 109 8.11 -12.06 -4.68
CA PHE A 109 8.51 -11.43 -3.42
C PHE A 109 9.15 -12.38 -2.41
N THR A 110 9.35 -13.65 -2.76
CA THR A 110 10.07 -14.59 -1.90
C THR A 110 11.58 -14.27 -1.87
N GLN A 111 12.21 -14.36 -0.70
CA GLN A 111 13.63 -14.02 -0.50
C GLN A 111 14.60 -14.64 -1.53
N PRO A 112 14.46 -15.92 -1.95
CA PRO A 112 15.36 -16.49 -2.95
C PRO A 112 15.31 -15.76 -4.30
N PHE A 113 14.14 -15.31 -4.74
CA PHE A 113 14.01 -14.57 -5.99
C PHE A 113 14.64 -13.19 -5.93
N GLN A 114 14.51 -12.49 -4.82
CA GLN A 114 15.05 -11.15 -4.65
C GLN A 114 16.58 -11.12 -4.51
N GLN A 115 17.15 -12.08 -3.78
CA GLN A 115 18.58 -12.12 -3.52
C GLN A 115 19.41 -12.59 -4.71
N VAL A 116 18.87 -13.49 -5.55
CA VAL A 116 19.60 -14.12 -6.64
C VAL A 116 19.37 -13.42 -7.98
N LEU A 117 18.15 -12.97 -8.27
CA LEU A 117 17.77 -12.45 -9.60
C LEU A 117 17.68 -10.93 -9.71
N LEU A 118 17.55 -10.20 -8.59
CA LEU A 118 17.21 -8.78 -8.62
C LEU A 118 18.33 -7.85 -8.10
N LYS A 119 19.60 -8.24 -8.22
CA LYS A 119 20.72 -7.33 -7.89
C LYS A 119 20.73 -6.14 -8.85
N ARG A 120 20.38 -4.97 -8.34
CA ARG A 120 20.40 -3.70 -9.08
C ARG A 120 21.73 -3.00 -8.94
N SER A 121 22.20 -2.42 -10.04
CA SER A 121 23.53 -1.78 -10.12
C SER A 121 23.52 -0.26 -10.11
N GLU A 122 22.37 0.42 -10.20
CA GLU A 122 22.33 1.88 -10.29
C GLU A 122 21.53 2.55 -9.17
N THR A 123 22.13 3.57 -8.55
CA THR A 123 21.51 4.49 -7.60
C THR A 123 20.77 5.60 -8.35
N VAL A 124 19.47 5.54 -8.41
CA VAL A 124 18.66 6.65 -8.93
C VAL A 124 18.59 7.75 -7.85
N LYS A 125 18.79 9.01 -8.24
CA LYS A 125 18.59 10.15 -7.32
C LYS A 125 17.14 10.23 -6.91
N LEU A 126 16.89 10.01 -5.62
CA LEU A 126 15.55 10.04 -5.03
C LEU A 126 15.20 11.46 -4.59
N LYS A 127 13.95 11.83 -4.82
CA LYS A 127 13.40 13.09 -4.33
C LYS A 127 12.99 12.91 -2.86
N THR A 128 13.67 13.58 -1.96
CA THR A 128 13.33 13.59 -0.52
C THR A 128 12.33 14.71 -0.23
N TYR A 129 11.27 14.36 0.49
CA TYR A 129 10.26 15.31 0.91
C TYR A 129 10.37 15.53 2.43
N ARG A 130 10.53 16.79 2.84
CA ARG A 130 10.41 17.17 4.27
C ARG A 130 8.94 17.21 4.64
N ASN A 131 8.59 16.77 5.85
CA ASN A 131 7.23 16.78 6.37
C ASN A 131 6.25 16.06 5.45
N ALA A 132 6.53 14.77 5.18
CA ALA A 132 5.62 13.93 4.40
C ALA A 132 4.21 13.93 5.01
N THR A 133 3.21 13.95 4.16
CA THR A 133 1.79 13.82 4.52
C THR A 133 1.19 12.51 4.01
N HIS A 134 1.80 11.94 2.96
CA HIS A 134 1.39 10.69 2.36
C HIS A 134 2.59 9.77 2.15
N VAL A 135 2.35 8.47 2.32
CA VAL A 135 3.30 7.39 2.07
C VAL A 135 2.63 6.41 1.11
N PHE A 136 3.22 6.21 -0.05
CA PHE A 136 2.80 5.18 -1.01
C PHE A 136 3.74 4.00 -0.89
N ARG A 137 3.20 2.81 -0.71
CA ARG A 137 3.94 1.55 -0.69
C ARG A 137 3.32 0.61 -1.72
N VAL A 138 4.12 0.15 -2.65
CA VAL A 138 3.64 -0.57 -3.83
C VAL A 138 4.45 -1.84 -4.04
N LYS A 139 3.77 -2.96 -4.24
CA LYS A 139 4.38 -4.18 -4.74
C LYS A 139 4.49 -4.08 -6.25
N ALA A 140 5.72 -4.12 -6.77
CA ALA A 140 5.99 -4.01 -8.18
C ALA A 140 6.12 -5.38 -8.85
N PRO A 141 5.85 -5.47 -10.16
CA PRO A 141 6.19 -6.65 -10.95
C PRO A 141 7.71 -6.85 -11.02
N LEU A 142 8.13 -7.94 -11.64
CA LEU A 142 9.53 -8.16 -11.95
C LEU A 142 10.03 -7.07 -12.92
N LEU A 143 10.94 -6.22 -12.44
CA LEU A 143 11.52 -5.14 -13.22
C LEU A 143 12.89 -5.54 -13.75
N LYS A 144 13.25 -5.04 -14.94
CA LYS A 144 14.60 -5.20 -15.50
C LYS A 144 15.62 -4.40 -14.68
N PRO A 145 16.95 -4.67 -14.84
CA PRO A 145 17.99 -3.97 -14.08
C PRO A 145 18.01 -2.46 -14.29
N ASP A 146 17.58 -1.98 -15.47
CA ASP A 146 17.48 -0.58 -15.86
C ASP A 146 16.08 0.01 -15.66
N GLU A 147 15.19 -0.67 -14.94
CA GLU A 147 13.82 -0.23 -14.67
C GLU A 147 13.60 0.04 -13.18
N VAL A 148 12.78 1.05 -12.89
CA VAL A 148 12.35 1.42 -11.54
C VAL A 148 10.87 1.74 -11.54
N LEU A 149 10.22 1.59 -10.38
CA LEU A 149 8.83 2.01 -10.23
C LEU A 149 8.76 3.52 -10.03
N CYS A 150 7.80 4.14 -10.66
CA CYS A 150 7.49 5.56 -10.49
C CYS A 150 5.97 5.77 -10.37
N ILE A 151 5.58 6.96 -9.97
CA ILE A 151 4.19 7.43 -9.93
C ILE A 151 4.07 8.67 -10.79
N SER A 152 3.00 8.75 -11.58
CA SER A 152 2.62 9.92 -12.38
C SER A 152 1.15 10.26 -12.10
N GLY A 153 0.78 11.53 -12.16
CA GLY A 153 -0.58 11.94 -11.83
C GLY A 153 -0.93 13.31 -12.38
N SER A 154 -2.20 13.69 -12.23
CA SER A 154 -2.73 14.95 -12.74
C SER A 154 -2.29 16.16 -11.93
N ASN A 155 -1.78 15.97 -10.72
CA ASN A 155 -1.28 17.03 -9.84
C ASN A 155 0.18 17.41 -10.17
N ASN A 156 0.59 18.60 -9.70
CA ASN A 156 1.95 19.09 -9.95
C ASN A 156 3.03 18.22 -9.28
N THR A 157 2.76 17.69 -8.11
CA THR A 157 3.72 16.86 -7.36
C THR A 157 4.05 15.58 -8.13
N PHE A 158 3.08 14.98 -8.81
CA PHE A 158 3.29 13.77 -9.63
C PHE A 158 3.47 14.08 -11.13
N GLY A 159 3.82 15.33 -11.47
CA GLY A 159 4.34 15.73 -12.78
C GLY A 159 3.30 16.02 -13.83
N SER A 160 2.01 16.19 -13.49
CA SER A 160 0.95 16.57 -14.43
C SER A 160 0.91 15.68 -15.69
N TRP A 161 1.07 14.36 -15.51
CA TRP A 161 1.16 13.32 -16.55
C TRP A 161 2.36 13.45 -17.50
N GLU A 162 3.32 14.34 -17.23
CA GLU A 162 4.55 14.42 -18.03
C GLU A 162 5.51 13.29 -17.65
N SER A 163 5.79 12.35 -18.55
CA SER A 163 6.62 11.16 -18.30
C SER A 163 7.98 11.49 -17.67
N LYS A 164 8.62 12.59 -18.10
CA LYS A 164 9.92 13.05 -17.59
C LYS A 164 9.84 13.63 -16.17
N LYS A 165 8.64 13.92 -15.68
CA LYS A 165 8.40 14.46 -14.33
C LYS A 165 7.82 13.42 -13.37
N ALA A 166 7.64 12.18 -13.82
CA ALA A 166 7.20 11.08 -12.96
C ALA A 166 8.14 10.93 -11.76
N VAL A 167 7.57 10.65 -10.59
CA VAL A 167 8.33 10.57 -9.33
C VAL A 167 8.71 9.13 -9.04
N VAL A 168 10.02 8.88 -8.94
CA VAL A 168 10.56 7.54 -8.68
C VAL A 168 10.34 7.14 -7.22
N LEU A 169 9.92 5.89 -7.01
CA LEU A 169 9.81 5.26 -5.71
C LEU A 169 11.14 4.60 -5.33
N GLN A 170 11.39 4.49 -4.03
CA GLN A 170 12.54 3.78 -3.48
C GLN A 170 12.19 2.34 -3.12
N GLN A 171 13.03 1.39 -3.49
CA GLN A 171 12.87 0.02 -3.03
C GLN A 171 13.22 -0.08 -1.54
N ASP A 172 12.33 -0.68 -0.77
CA ASP A 172 12.43 -0.92 0.65
C ASP A 172 11.92 -2.35 0.94
N GLY A 173 12.83 -3.31 0.99
CA GLY A 173 12.48 -4.73 1.07
C GLY A 173 11.60 -5.17 -0.10
N ASN A 174 10.43 -5.71 0.21
CA ASN A 174 9.42 -6.17 -0.76
C ASN A 174 8.58 -5.04 -1.37
N TRP A 175 8.75 -3.84 -0.87
CA TRP A 175 7.95 -2.68 -1.28
C TRP A 175 8.78 -1.65 -2.03
N TRP A 176 8.08 -0.90 -2.87
CA TRP A 176 8.53 0.36 -3.40
C TRP A 176 7.83 1.48 -2.65
N THR A 177 8.59 2.36 -2.04
CA THR A 177 8.08 3.36 -1.12
C THR A 177 8.34 4.77 -1.63
N LEU A 178 7.35 5.65 -1.50
CA LEU A 178 7.47 7.09 -1.71
C LEU A 178 6.83 7.82 -0.53
N LYS A 179 7.62 8.61 0.19
CA LYS A 179 7.13 9.57 1.18
C LYS A 179 7.03 10.94 0.52
N VAL A 180 5.85 11.54 0.50
CA VAL A 180 5.58 12.77 -0.25
C VAL A 180 4.73 13.76 0.54
N ASN A 181 4.93 15.04 0.28
CA ASN A 181 4.11 16.12 0.84
C ASN A 181 3.12 16.61 -0.23
N LEU A 182 1.83 16.34 -0.02
CA LEU A 182 0.73 16.74 -0.90
C LEU A 182 -0.07 17.93 -0.37
N SER A 183 0.46 18.66 0.62
CA SER A 183 -0.27 19.77 1.26
C SER A 183 -0.57 20.96 0.32
N LYS A 184 0.10 21.02 -0.82
CA LYS A 184 -0.10 22.06 -1.85
C LYS A 184 -0.91 21.59 -3.06
N ASP A 185 -1.27 20.30 -3.10
CA ASP A 185 -2.01 19.73 -4.20
C ASP A 185 -3.52 19.78 -3.94
N ASN A 186 -4.29 20.04 -4.97
CA ASN A 186 -5.74 20.01 -4.91
C ASN A 186 -6.24 18.56 -4.91
N ILE A 187 -7.18 18.25 -4.03
CA ILE A 187 -7.86 16.97 -3.95
C ILE A 187 -9.28 17.13 -4.53
N PRO A 188 -9.82 16.16 -5.27
CA PRO A 188 -9.19 14.91 -5.68
C PRO A 188 -8.26 15.06 -6.89
N PHE A 189 -7.29 14.14 -7.02
CA PHE A 189 -6.48 14.04 -8.23
C PHE A 189 -6.31 12.58 -8.67
N ALA A 190 -6.06 12.38 -9.97
CA ALA A 190 -5.82 11.08 -10.56
C ALA A 190 -4.32 10.76 -10.60
N TYR A 191 -3.96 9.47 -10.36
CA TYR A 191 -2.59 8.99 -10.47
C TYR A 191 -2.54 7.55 -11.00
N LYS A 192 -1.36 7.13 -11.45
CA LYS A 192 -1.02 5.75 -11.80
C LYS A 192 0.41 5.43 -11.41
N TYR A 193 0.65 4.17 -11.12
CA TYR A 193 2.01 3.65 -11.08
C TYR A 193 2.49 3.34 -12.48
N ALA A 194 3.79 3.47 -12.68
CA ALA A 194 4.42 3.23 -13.97
C ALA A 194 5.85 2.70 -13.79
N ILE A 195 6.36 2.07 -14.84
CA ILE A 195 7.74 1.61 -14.93
C ILE A 195 8.52 2.64 -15.74
N LEU A 196 9.61 3.13 -15.19
CA LEU A 196 10.51 4.10 -15.81
C LEU A 196 11.85 3.43 -16.12
N ASN A 197 12.31 3.58 -17.36
CA ASN A 197 13.64 3.18 -17.75
C ASN A 197 14.66 4.23 -17.26
N THR A 198 15.66 3.80 -16.48
CA THR A 198 16.64 4.71 -15.87
C THR A 198 17.65 5.27 -16.85
N THR A 199 17.87 4.59 -17.97
CA THR A 199 18.80 5.01 -19.05
C THR A 199 18.16 6.07 -19.94
N THR A 200 16.95 5.81 -20.47
CA THR A 200 16.24 6.73 -21.36
C THR A 200 15.53 7.85 -20.61
N LYS A 201 15.29 7.70 -19.31
CA LYS A 201 14.49 8.58 -18.45
C LYS A 201 13.03 8.71 -18.91
N GLU A 202 12.51 7.67 -19.54
CA GLU A 202 11.14 7.66 -20.06
C GLU A 202 10.32 6.57 -19.38
N VAL A 203 9.02 6.82 -19.23
CA VAL A 203 8.04 5.82 -18.79
C VAL A 203 7.85 4.82 -19.93
N VAL A 204 8.12 3.53 -19.64
CA VAL A 204 8.00 2.44 -20.63
C VAL A 204 6.67 1.71 -20.52
N GLN A 205 6.04 1.75 -19.32
CA GLN A 205 4.76 1.08 -19.09
C GLN A 205 4.01 1.74 -17.93
N TYR A 206 2.72 1.97 -18.12
CA TYR A 206 1.78 2.29 -17.03
C TYR A 206 1.09 1.01 -16.53
N GLU A 207 0.67 1.01 -15.28
CA GLU A 207 -0.21 -0.04 -14.76
C GLU A 207 -1.53 -0.09 -15.54
N SER A 208 -2.14 -1.26 -15.59
CA SER A 208 -3.41 -1.50 -16.28
C SER A 208 -4.61 -0.91 -15.53
N GLY A 209 -5.76 -0.87 -16.20
CA GLY A 209 -7.02 -0.42 -15.61
C GLY A 209 -7.19 1.10 -15.60
N ASN A 210 -8.14 1.56 -14.81
CA ASN A 210 -8.47 2.98 -14.66
C ASN A 210 -7.42 3.72 -13.81
N ASN A 211 -7.40 5.05 -13.91
CA ASN A 211 -6.59 5.86 -13.01
C ASN A 211 -7.05 5.67 -11.56
N ARG A 212 -6.09 5.59 -10.66
CA ARG A 212 -6.37 5.66 -9.22
C ARG A 212 -6.73 7.09 -8.84
N MET A 213 -7.51 7.24 -7.80
CA MET A 213 -7.93 8.55 -7.30
C MET A 213 -7.47 8.74 -5.87
N MET A 214 -6.85 9.87 -5.60
CA MET A 214 -6.55 10.33 -4.25
C MET A 214 -7.65 11.29 -3.80
N TYR A 215 -8.35 10.91 -2.73
CA TYR A 215 -9.42 11.70 -2.11
C TYR A 215 -9.01 12.24 -0.74
N GLU A 216 -7.95 11.71 -0.16
CA GLU A 216 -7.51 12.07 1.18
C GLU A 216 -6.64 13.33 1.15
N ALA A 217 -7.12 14.39 1.77
CA ALA A 217 -6.38 15.64 1.87
C ALA A 217 -5.29 15.57 2.93
N ALA A 218 -4.18 16.25 2.68
CA ALA A 218 -3.16 16.45 3.70
C ALA A 218 -3.71 17.24 4.89
N ALA A 219 -3.50 16.75 6.09
CA ALA A 219 -3.91 17.41 7.32
C ALA A 219 -2.73 17.51 8.30
N LYS A 220 -2.80 18.49 9.23
CA LYS A 220 -1.75 18.68 10.21
C LYS A 220 -1.68 17.48 11.14
N LYS A 221 -0.45 16.95 11.35
CA LYS A 221 -0.17 15.79 12.21
C LYS A 221 -0.91 14.50 11.79
N LYS A 222 -1.32 14.41 10.54
CA LYS A 222 -1.95 13.22 9.96
C LYS A 222 -1.10 12.67 8.83
N ILE A 223 -0.92 11.36 8.82
CA ILE A 223 -0.25 10.62 7.74
C ILE A 223 -1.25 9.70 7.07
N THR A 224 -1.30 9.75 5.75
CA THR A 224 -2.04 8.80 4.93
C THR A 224 -1.06 7.79 4.34
N VAL A 225 -1.27 6.50 4.59
CA VAL A 225 -0.48 5.40 4.05
C VAL A 225 -1.35 4.61 3.07
N VAL A 226 -0.81 4.35 1.88
CA VAL A 226 -1.49 3.58 0.83
C VAL A 226 -0.62 2.37 0.48
N HIS A 227 -1.16 1.17 0.67
CA HIS A 227 -0.52 -0.07 0.25
C HIS A 227 -1.22 -0.62 -0.98
N ASP A 228 -0.53 -0.61 -2.10
CA ASP A 228 -1.03 -0.99 -3.41
C ASP A 228 -0.20 -2.12 -4.05
N GLY A 229 -0.79 -2.80 -5.05
CA GLY A 229 -0.09 -3.63 -6.02
C GLY A 229 -0.10 -2.98 -7.40
N PHE A 230 0.95 -3.17 -8.19
CA PHE A 230 1.00 -2.72 -9.58
C PHE A 230 0.05 -3.58 -10.44
N ALA A 231 -0.96 -2.98 -11.05
CA ALA A 231 -1.94 -3.70 -11.85
C ALA A 231 -1.35 -4.06 -13.23
N GLN A 232 -1.22 -5.36 -13.53
CA GLN A 232 -0.66 -5.84 -14.79
C GLN A 232 -1.72 -6.24 -15.83
N LEU A 233 -2.93 -6.61 -15.41
CA LEU A 233 -3.99 -7.07 -16.29
C LEU A 233 -5.05 -5.99 -16.51
N PRO A 234 -5.63 -5.88 -17.73
CA PRO A 234 -6.62 -4.85 -18.08
C PRO A 234 -7.88 -4.86 -17.20
N ASN A 235 -8.19 -5.97 -16.55
CA ASN A 235 -9.41 -6.20 -15.76
C ASN A 235 -9.13 -6.69 -14.34
N ALA A 236 -8.00 -6.37 -13.77
CA ALA A 236 -7.77 -6.58 -12.34
C ALA A 236 -8.64 -5.60 -11.53
N THR A 237 -9.94 -5.68 -11.71
CA THR A 237 -10.90 -5.31 -10.67
C THR A 237 -10.81 -6.43 -9.65
N TRP A 238 -10.30 -6.13 -8.50
CA TRP A 238 -10.26 -7.01 -7.34
C TRP A 238 -11.70 -7.27 -6.89
N HIS A 239 -12.35 -8.23 -7.54
CA HIS A 239 -13.55 -8.83 -7.01
C HIS A 239 -13.09 -9.92 -6.07
N GLY A 240 -13.57 -9.88 -4.84
CA GLY A 240 -13.42 -11.00 -3.93
C GLY A 240 -13.74 -12.28 -4.69
N ALA A 241 -12.94 -13.32 -4.45
CA ALA A 241 -13.07 -14.59 -5.12
C ALA A 241 -14.54 -15.05 -5.10
N GLY A 242 -15.09 -15.25 -6.29
CA GLY A 242 -16.29 -16.04 -6.47
C GLY A 242 -16.00 -17.51 -6.23
#